data_42909ea47c1042308142d3b034267983
#
_entry.id   42909ea47c1042308142d3b034267983
#
_cell.length_a   1.000
_cell.length_b   1.000
_cell.length_c   1.000
_cell.angle_alpha   90.00
_cell.angle_beta   90.00
_cell.angle_gamma   90.00
#
_symmetry.space_group_name_H-M   'P 1'
#
loop_
_entity.id
_entity.type
_entity.pdbx_description
1 polymer ?
#
loop_
_entity_poly.entity_id
_entity_poly.type
_entity_poly.pdbx_seq_one_letter_code
_entity_poly.pdbx_strand_id
1 'polypeptide(L)'
;MIKLENIHKRFGETEVLKGIDLDIKQGEIIVIIGSSGTGKSTLLRTVNFLEQADEGRITIDDISVDTQKHTKAEVLALRRRTGFVFQNYALFAHMNARQNIAEGLVTVRGWKKADALKRAQQILDDIGLGDKGDSYPAALSGGQQQRVGIGRAMALQPELLLFDEPTSALDPEWVGEVLSLMKKLANQHQTMLVVTHEMQFAKEVANRVIFMAEGNIVEQGSPQDIFDNPQDPRLKKFLNQVGIE
;
A
#
# COMPACT_ATOMS: atom_id res chain seq x y z
N MET A 1 -3.28 16.20 -1.67
CA MET A 1 -1.88 16.12 -2.15
C MET A 1 -1.03 15.48 -1.05
N ILE A 2 -0.20 14.50 -1.40
CA ILE A 2 0.63 13.78 -0.42
C ILE A 2 2.08 14.10 -0.72
N LYS A 3 2.87 14.40 0.32
CA LYS A 3 4.27 14.80 0.17
C LYS A 3 5.14 14.15 1.24
N LEU A 4 6.23 13.55 0.80
CA LEU A 4 7.32 13.07 1.64
C LEU A 4 8.51 13.99 1.39
N GLU A 5 9.13 14.52 2.44
CA GLU A 5 10.23 15.49 2.36
C GLU A 5 11.40 14.99 3.19
N ASN A 6 12.52 14.75 2.54
CA ASN A 6 13.80 14.37 3.14
C ASN A 6 13.68 13.21 4.14
N ILE A 7 13.03 12.12 3.73
CA ILE A 7 12.79 10.96 4.60
C ILE A 7 14.06 10.13 4.75
N HIS A 8 14.60 10.08 5.97
CA HIS A 8 15.72 9.23 6.34
C HIS A 8 15.29 8.14 7.32
N LYS A 9 15.86 6.95 7.17
CA LYS A 9 15.66 5.84 8.11
C LYS A 9 16.89 4.98 8.24
N ARG A 10 17.25 4.70 9.50
CA ARG A 10 18.35 3.80 9.86
C ARG A 10 17.84 2.63 10.70
N PHE A 11 18.49 1.50 10.58
CA PHE A 11 18.39 0.37 11.49
C PHE A 11 19.80 0.03 11.98
N GLY A 12 20.10 0.40 13.22
CA GLY A 12 21.46 0.37 13.74
C GLY A 12 22.37 1.28 12.94
N GLU A 13 23.45 0.76 12.38
CA GLU A 13 24.38 1.52 11.55
C GLU A 13 23.98 1.59 10.07
N THR A 14 23.00 0.80 9.64
CA THR A 14 22.58 0.73 8.24
C THR A 14 21.54 1.79 7.92
N GLU A 15 21.85 2.70 7.02
CA GLU A 15 20.91 3.68 6.48
C GLU A 15 20.12 3.06 5.32
N VAL A 16 18.81 2.88 5.54
CA VAL A 16 17.90 2.18 4.60
C VAL A 16 17.15 3.16 3.71
N LEU A 17 16.85 4.37 4.20
CA LEU A 17 16.32 5.47 3.39
C LEU A 17 17.24 6.68 3.54
N LYS A 18 17.61 7.28 2.41
CA LYS A 18 18.69 8.28 2.33
C LYS A 18 18.19 9.60 1.76
N GLY A 19 17.22 10.23 2.43
CA GLY A 19 16.66 11.51 2.00
C GLY A 19 15.68 11.35 0.84
N ILE A 20 14.61 10.60 1.04
CA ILE A 20 13.59 10.38 0.01
C ILE A 20 12.64 11.55 -0.04
N ASP A 21 12.53 12.17 -1.22
CA ASP A 21 11.51 13.15 -1.58
C ASP A 21 10.52 12.53 -2.57
N LEU A 22 9.22 12.66 -2.28
CA LEU A 22 8.17 12.10 -3.14
C LEU A 22 6.86 12.90 -3.00
N ASP A 23 6.37 13.41 -4.11
CA ASP A 23 5.04 14.01 -4.22
C ASP A 23 4.08 13.02 -4.90
N ILE A 24 2.87 12.85 -4.35
CA ILE A 24 1.83 11.98 -4.91
C ILE A 24 0.58 12.84 -5.15
N LYS A 25 0.09 12.85 -6.37
CA LYS A 25 -1.13 13.57 -6.74
C LYS A 25 -2.37 12.75 -6.36
N GLN A 26 -3.47 13.43 -6.12
CA GLN A 26 -4.76 12.75 -5.90
C GLN A 26 -5.15 11.93 -7.14
N GLY A 27 -5.57 10.69 -6.91
CA GLY A 27 -5.90 9.74 -7.97
C GLY A 27 -4.68 9.14 -8.68
N GLU A 28 -3.45 9.52 -8.30
CA GLU A 28 -2.23 8.97 -8.88
C GLU A 28 -1.94 7.58 -8.31
N ILE A 29 -1.53 6.68 -9.21
CA ILE A 29 -1.06 5.34 -8.86
C ILE A 29 0.43 5.29 -9.09
N ILE A 30 1.18 5.19 -8.00
CA ILE A 30 2.63 5.03 -8.04
C ILE A 30 2.98 3.59 -7.69
N VAL A 31 3.78 2.96 -8.55
CA VAL A 31 4.35 1.64 -8.28
C VAL A 31 5.83 1.76 -8.00
N ILE A 32 6.28 1.20 -6.88
CA ILE A 32 7.69 1.16 -6.48
C ILE A 32 8.24 -0.24 -6.79
N ILE A 33 9.30 -0.28 -7.60
CA ILE A 33 10.03 -1.49 -7.99
C ILE A 33 11.49 -1.43 -7.53
N GLY A 34 12.16 -2.56 -7.51
CA GLY A 34 13.58 -2.69 -7.15
C GLY A 34 13.88 -3.98 -6.40
N SER A 35 15.13 -4.32 -6.25
CA SER A 35 15.60 -5.55 -5.60
C SER A 35 15.16 -5.62 -4.12
N SER A 36 15.16 -6.82 -3.54
CA SER A 36 14.88 -6.99 -2.10
C SER A 36 15.91 -6.22 -1.25
N GLY A 37 15.45 -5.67 -0.12
CA GLY A 37 16.32 -4.93 0.81
C GLY A 37 16.65 -3.48 0.41
N THR A 38 16.09 -2.94 -0.67
CA THR A 38 16.37 -1.55 -1.12
C THR A 38 15.57 -0.47 -0.37
N GLY A 39 14.77 -0.84 0.63
CA GLY A 39 14.01 0.11 1.46
C GLY A 39 12.57 0.36 1.04
N LYS A 40 12.03 -0.32 0.00
CA LYS A 40 10.65 -0.13 -0.51
C LYS A 40 9.57 -0.26 0.57
N SER A 41 9.53 -1.41 1.26
CA SER A 41 8.56 -1.65 2.35
C SER A 41 8.79 -0.71 3.54
N THR A 42 10.05 -0.35 3.82
CA THR A 42 10.38 0.64 4.86
C THR A 42 9.80 2.00 4.50
N LEU A 43 9.99 2.47 3.25
CA LEU A 43 9.39 3.72 2.77
C LEU A 43 7.87 3.68 2.91
N LEU A 44 7.22 2.60 2.45
CA LEU A 44 5.78 2.46 2.54
C LEU A 44 5.27 2.53 3.99
N ARG A 45 5.97 1.87 4.93
CA ARG A 45 5.63 1.87 6.35
C ARG A 45 5.91 3.20 7.04
N THR A 46 6.85 4.00 6.56
CA THR A 46 7.07 5.34 7.10
C THR A 46 5.94 6.30 6.75
N VAL A 47 5.30 6.13 5.59
CA VAL A 47 4.20 7.02 5.14
C VAL A 47 3.06 7.09 6.16
N ASN A 48 2.74 5.99 6.85
CA ASN A 48 1.68 5.96 7.87
C ASN A 48 2.20 5.76 9.30
N PHE A 49 3.49 6.00 9.53
CA PHE A 49 4.15 5.84 10.84
C PHE A 49 4.04 4.42 11.44
N LEU A 50 3.85 3.37 10.64
CA LEU A 50 4.11 1.99 11.11
C LEU A 50 5.59 1.80 11.45
N GLU A 51 6.45 2.46 10.67
CA GLU A 51 7.86 2.66 10.96
C GLU A 51 8.12 4.15 11.07
N GLN A 52 8.67 4.61 12.17
CA GLN A 52 9.01 6.03 12.33
C GLN A 52 10.30 6.32 11.59
N ALA A 53 10.28 7.27 10.65
CA ALA A 53 11.50 7.80 10.02
C ALA A 53 12.31 8.60 11.06
N ASP A 54 13.63 8.61 10.88
CA ASP A 54 14.53 9.31 11.80
C ASP A 54 14.58 10.81 11.51
N GLU A 55 14.39 11.20 10.23
CA GLU A 55 14.29 12.59 9.79
C GLU A 55 13.28 12.71 8.67
N GLY A 56 12.73 13.91 8.49
CA GLY A 56 11.87 14.29 7.40
C GLY A 56 10.47 14.71 7.83
N ARG A 57 9.61 14.90 6.86
CA ARG A 57 8.25 15.36 7.04
C ARG A 57 7.30 14.61 6.12
N ILE A 58 6.12 14.27 6.64
CA ILE A 58 5.07 13.60 5.88
C ILE A 58 3.83 14.48 5.92
N THR A 59 3.34 14.85 4.76
CA THR A 59 2.12 15.66 4.61
C THR A 59 1.08 14.90 3.81
N ILE A 60 -0.14 14.82 4.31
CA ILE A 60 -1.32 14.30 3.61
C ILE A 60 -2.41 15.35 3.73
N ASP A 61 -2.70 16.01 2.61
CA ASP A 61 -3.60 17.15 2.49
C ASP A 61 -3.29 18.29 3.50
N ASP A 62 -4.11 18.45 4.53
CA ASP A 62 -3.99 19.46 5.58
C ASP A 62 -3.19 19.00 6.81
N ILE A 63 -2.79 17.71 6.85
CA ILE A 63 -2.06 17.13 7.97
C ILE A 63 -0.59 17.01 7.61
N SER A 64 0.28 17.71 8.35
CA SER A 64 1.72 17.65 8.19
C SER A 64 2.37 17.21 9.50
N VAL A 65 3.17 16.15 9.46
CA VAL A 65 3.81 15.54 10.61
C VAL A 65 5.32 15.52 10.43
N ASP A 66 6.03 16.18 11.32
CA ASP A 66 7.48 16.10 11.41
C ASP A 66 7.88 14.81 12.13
N THR A 67 8.81 14.03 11.55
CA THR A 67 9.15 12.71 12.09
C THR A 67 9.88 12.74 13.42
N GLN A 68 10.53 13.85 13.75
CA GLN A 68 11.27 14.04 15.02
C GLN A 68 10.43 14.76 16.07
N LYS A 69 9.53 15.68 15.63
CA LYS A 69 8.74 16.54 16.54
C LYS A 69 7.26 16.40 16.20
N HIS A 70 6.60 15.43 16.81
CA HIS A 70 5.18 15.17 16.60
C HIS A 70 4.48 14.74 17.89
N THR A 71 3.17 14.92 17.91
CA THR A 71 2.28 14.41 18.95
C THR A 71 1.63 13.09 18.48
N LYS A 72 1.17 12.31 19.47
CA LYS A 72 0.37 11.10 19.16
C LYS A 72 -0.91 11.43 18.38
N ALA A 73 -1.48 12.61 18.60
CA ALA A 73 -2.70 13.04 17.92
C ALA A 73 -2.45 13.32 16.43
N GLU A 74 -1.33 13.97 16.09
CA GLU A 74 -0.94 14.22 14.68
C GLU A 74 -0.69 12.91 13.94
N VAL A 75 0.06 11.97 14.53
CA VAL A 75 0.28 10.64 13.94
C VAL A 75 -1.04 9.90 13.74
N LEU A 76 -1.96 9.94 14.73
CA LEU A 76 -3.26 9.30 14.60
C LEU A 76 -4.12 9.95 13.50
N ALA A 77 -4.07 11.28 13.37
CA ALA A 77 -4.75 12.01 12.32
C ALA A 77 -4.23 11.59 10.94
N LEU A 78 -2.90 11.50 10.77
CA LEU A 78 -2.27 11.03 9.52
C LEU A 78 -2.64 9.58 9.21
N ARG A 79 -2.60 8.67 10.19
CA ARG A 79 -3.02 7.26 10.01
C ARG A 79 -4.47 7.12 9.56
N ARG A 80 -5.35 8.00 9.99
CA ARG A 80 -6.77 8.01 9.57
C ARG A 80 -6.97 8.40 8.10
N ARG A 81 -5.96 9.00 7.46
CA ARG A 81 -5.96 9.36 6.04
C ARG A 81 -5.40 8.23 5.16
N THR A 82 -4.80 7.20 5.76
CA THR A 82 -4.17 6.09 5.03
C THR A 82 -4.85 4.76 5.31
N GLY A 83 -4.90 3.90 4.30
CA GLY A 83 -5.24 2.49 4.43
C GLY A 83 -4.01 1.65 4.08
N PHE A 84 -3.68 0.65 4.91
CA PHE A 84 -2.52 -0.20 4.68
C PHE A 84 -2.94 -1.64 4.40
N VAL A 85 -2.43 -2.20 3.31
CA VAL A 85 -2.61 -3.59 2.90
C VAL A 85 -1.27 -4.32 3.06
N PHE A 86 -1.25 -5.31 3.95
CA PHE A 86 -0.05 -6.05 4.30
C PHE A 86 0.16 -7.27 3.39
N GLN A 87 1.40 -7.68 3.24
CA GLN A 87 1.82 -8.89 2.55
C GLN A 87 1.17 -10.15 3.16
N ASN A 88 1.09 -10.23 4.48
CA ASN A 88 0.58 -11.39 5.23
C ASN A 88 -0.87 -11.17 5.71
N TYR A 89 -1.72 -10.54 4.92
CA TYR A 89 -3.15 -10.29 5.15
C TYR A 89 -3.46 -9.53 6.45
N ALA A 90 -2.78 -9.82 7.55
CA ALA A 90 -2.91 -9.25 8.90
C ALA A 90 -4.36 -9.18 9.41
N LEU A 91 -5.18 -10.21 9.13
CA LEU A 91 -6.55 -10.29 9.60
C LEU A 91 -6.59 -10.67 11.09
N PHE A 92 -7.61 -10.17 11.79
CA PHE A 92 -7.91 -10.59 13.14
C PHE A 92 -8.51 -12.01 13.12
N ALA A 93 -7.74 -13.00 13.59
CA ALA A 93 -8.11 -14.42 13.53
C ALA A 93 -9.40 -14.76 14.30
N HIS A 94 -9.72 -13.99 15.34
CA HIS A 94 -10.91 -14.15 16.18
C HIS A 94 -12.16 -13.43 15.64
N MET A 95 -12.06 -12.77 14.48
CA MET A 95 -13.13 -12.07 13.79
C MET A 95 -13.42 -12.71 12.44
N ASN A 96 -14.69 -12.80 12.04
CA ASN A 96 -15.05 -13.19 10.69
C ASN A 96 -14.75 -12.09 9.66
N ALA A 97 -14.92 -12.34 8.36
CA ALA A 97 -14.58 -11.40 7.29
C ALA A 97 -15.34 -10.07 7.44
N ARG A 98 -16.65 -10.11 7.71
CA ARG A 98 -17.48 -8.93 7.92
C ARG A 98 -17.02 -8.10 9.12
N GLN A 99 -16.67 -8.77 10.23
CA GLN A 99 -16.15 -8.10 11.43
C GLN A 99 -14.77 -7.49 11.20
N ASN A 100 -13.86 -8.16 10.47
CA ASN A 100 -12.56 -7.61 10.09
C ASN A 100 -12.69 -6.29 9.33
N ILE A 101 -13.64 -6.20 8.38
CA ILE A 101 -13.88 -4.97 7.61
C ILE A 101 -14.57 -3.90 8.47
N ALA A 102 -15.51 -4.28 9.33
CA ALA A 102 -16.28 -3.35 10.15
C ALA A 102 -15.48 -2.75 11.31
N GLU A 103 -14.41 -3.42 11.77
CA GLU A 103 -13.68 -3.10 12.98
C GLU A 103 -13.23 -1.65 13.02
N GLY A 104 -12.53 -1.18 11.98
CA GLY A 104 -12.04 0.20 11.89
C GLY A 104 -13.16 1.25 11.84
N LEU A 105 -14.33 0.92 11.28
CA LEU A 105 -15.49 1.80 11.29
C LEU A 105 -16.02 2.02 12.72
N VAL A 106 -16.00 0.98 13.54
CA VAL A 106 -16.46 1.05 14.94
C VAL A 106 -15.42 1.75 15.80
N THR A 107 -14.16 1.28 15.78
CA THR A 107 -13.13 1.72 16.73
C THR A 107 -12.47 3.04 16.35
N VAL A 108 -12.30 3.33 15.05
CA VAL A 108 -11.63 4.54 14.56
C VAL A 108 -12.63 5.63 14.19
N ARG A 109 -13.75 5.28 13.55
CA ARG A 109 -14.77 6.25 13.09
C ARG A 109 -15.93 6.41 14.08
N GLY A 110 -16.03 5.55 15.11
CA GLY A 110 -17.08 5.61 16.13
C GLY A 110 -18.49 5.25 15.62
N TRP A 111 -18.58 4.49 14.51
CA TRP A 111 -19.87 4.08 13.96
C TRP A 111 -20.60 3.11 14.89
N LYS A 112 -21.94 3.12 14.85
CA LYS A 112 -22.72 2.07 15.47
C LYS A 112 -22.40 0.73 14.82
N LYS A 113 -22.26 -0.32 15.63
CA LYS A 113 -21.89 -1.67 15.15
C LYS A 113 -22.78 -2.18 14.02
N ALA A 114 -24.09 -1.95 14.11
CA ALA A 114 -25.05 -2.38 13.09
C ALA A 114 -24.78 -1.72 11.72
N ASP A 115 -24.51 -0.40 11.71
CA ASP A 115 -24.24 0.36 10.49
C ASP A 115 -22.89 -0.05 9.89
N ALA A 116 -21.87 -0.24 10.74
CA ALA A 116 -20.55 -0.73 10.34
C ALA A 116 -20.63 -2.12 9.68
N LEU A 117 -21.38 -3.05 10.27
CA LEU A 117 -21.57 -4.40 9.69
C LEU A 117 -22.34 -4.35 8.37
N LYS A 118 -23.35 -3.47 8.24
CA LYS A 118 -24.06 -3.26 6.98
C LYS A 118 -23.12 -2.73 5.89
N ARG A 119 -22.27 -1.74 6.23
CA ARG A 119 -21.27 -1.22 5.29
C ARG A 119 -20.23 -2.27 4.93
N ALA A 120 -19.77 -3.06 5.89
CA ALA A 120 -18.86 -4.15 5.66
C ALA A 120 -19.41 -5.21 4.69
N GLN A 121 -20.71 -5.52 4.76
CA GLN A 121 -21.36 -6.42 3.80
C GLN A 121 -21.32 -5.85 2.38
N GLN A 122 -21.62 -4.55 2.19
CA GLN A 122 -21.52 -3.91 0.88
C GLN A 122 -20.08 -4.02 0.31
N ILE A 123 -19.08 -3.81 1.17
CA ILE A 123 -17.68 -3.94 0.75
C ILE A 123 -17.36 -5.40 0.38
N LEU A 124 -17.86 -6.38 1.12
CA LEU A 124 -17.70 -7.80 0.77
C LEU A 124 -18.31 -8.11 -0.61
N ASP A 125 -19.49 -7.56 -0.91
CA ASP A 125 -20.12 -7.70 -2.22
C ASP A 125 -19.22 -7.06 -3.32
N ASP A 126 -18.70 -5.86 -3.06
CA ASP A 126 -17.81 -5.13 -3.98
C ASP A 126 -16.50 -5.86 -4.31
N ILE A 127 -15.96 -6.62 -3.34
CA ILE A 127 -14.72 -7.42 -3.49
C ILE A 127 -14.98 -8.87 -3.88
N GLY A 128 -16.25 -9.24 -4.20
CA GLY A 128 -16.62 -10.57 -4.66
C GLY A 128 -16.62 -11.65 -3.58
N LEU A 129 -16.90 -11.28 -2.32
CA LEU A 129 -16.93 -12.16 -1.14
C LEU A 129 -18.23 -12.03 -0.34
N GLY A 130 -19.33 -11.66 -0.98
CA GLY A 130 -20.61 -11.41 -0.32
C GLY A 130 -21.15 -12.60 0.49
N ASP A 131 -20.91 -13.83 -0.01
CA ASP A 131 -21.27 -15.09 0.64
C ASP A 131 -20.33 -15.52 1.78
N LYS A 132 -19.17 -14.87 1.92
CA LYS A 132 -18.11 -15.20 2.89
C LYS A 132 -18.10 -14.35 4.14
N GLY A 133 -19.09 -13.48 4.33
CA GLY A 133 -19.14 -12.52 5.45
C GLY A 133 -18.95 -13.14 6.83
N ASP A 134 -19.48 -14.34 7.05
CA ASP A 134 -19.43 -15.05 8.32
C ASP A 134 -18.23 -16.03 8.43
N SER A 135 -17.42 -16.17 7.37
CA SER A 135 -16.23 -17.02 7.36
C SER A 135 -15.09 -16.38 8.17
N TYR A 136 -14.44 -17.19 9.00
CA TYR A 136 -13.22 -16.80 9.71
C TYR A 136 -11.98 -16.94 8.81
N PRO A 137 -10.86 -16.23 9.09
CA PRO A 137 -9.68 -16.29 8.25
C PRO A 137 -9.18 -17.70 7.93
N ALA A 138 -9.23 -18.61 8.91
CA ALA A 138 -8.81 -20.00 8.72
C ALA A 138 -9.65 -20.80 7.69
N ALA A 139 -10.86 -20.32 7.36
CA ALA A 139 -11.76 -20.94 6.37
C ALA A 139 -11.72 -20.21 5.01
N LEU A 140 -10.82 -19.25 4.84
CA LEU A 140 -10.65 -18.46 3.62
C LEU A 140 -9.33 -18.84 2.93
N SER A 141 -9.32 -18.88 1.59
CA SER A 141 -8.08 -19.01 0.82
C SER A 141 -7.19 -17.76 1.01
N GLY A 142 -5.90 -17.84 0.68
CA GLY A 142 -4.98 -16.70 0.75
C GLY A 142 -5.48 -15.49 -0.03
N GLY A 143 -5.96 -15.69 -1.26
CA GLY A 143 -6.54 -14.61 -2.07
C GLY A 143 -7.83 -14.02 -1.48
N GLN A 144 -8.67 -14.85 -0.84
CA GLN A 144 -9.85 -14.36 -0.13
C GLN A 144 -9.46 -13.54 1.11
N GLN A 145 -8.50 -14.01 1.89
CA GLN A 145 -7.97 -13.27 3.04
C GLN A 145 -7.38 -11.92 2.61
N GLN A 146 -6.61 -11.90 1.53
CA GLN A 146 -6.04 -10.66 1.00
C GLN A 146 -7.12 -9.69 0.54
N ARG A 147 -8.14 -10.16 -0.16
CA ARG A 147 -9.28 -9.30 -0.56
C ARG A 147 -10.04 -8.75 0.66
N VAL A 148 -10.21 -9.52 1.73
CA VAL A 148 -10.76 -9.00 3.00
C VAL A 148 -9.84 -7.94 3.60
N GLY A 149 -8.51 -8.12 3.56
CA GLY A 149 -7.53 -7.12 3.98
C GLY A 149 -7.62 -5.81 3.19
N ILE A 150 -7.79 -5.90 1.87
CA ILE A 150 -8.05 -4.74 1.01
C ILE A 150 -9.38 -4.07 1.38
N GLY A 151 -10.46 -4.86 1.52
CA GLY A 151 -11.78 -4.35 1.94
C GLY A 151 -11.73 -3.62 3.28
N ARG A 152 -10.96 -4.13 4.24
CA ARG A 152 -10.74 -3.47 5.54
C ARG A 152 -10.04 -2.13 5.38
N ALA A 153 -8.99 -2.05 4.54
CA ALA A 153 -8.29 -0.80 4.27
C ALA A 153 -9.20 0.23 3.58
N MET A 154 -10.02 -0.21 2.62
CA MET A 154 -10.99 0.63 1.90
C MET A 154 -12.13 1.14 2.79
N ALA A 155 -12.53 0.38 3.81
CA ALA A 155 -13.69 0.71 4.65
C ALA A 155 -13.60 2.10 5.28
N LEU A 156 -12.39 2.54 5.62
CA LEU A 156 -12.11 3.85 6.22
C LEU A 156 -12.14 5.00 5.22
N GLN A 157 -12.30 4.74 3.91
CA GLN A 157 -12.24 5.72 2.83
C GLN A 157 -10.97 6.59 2.92
N PRO A 158 -9.79 5.97 2.84
CA PRO A 158 -8.53 6.68 2.99
C PRO A 158 -8.21 7.55 1.76
N GLU A 159 -7.46 8.63 1.99
CA GLU A 159 -6.90 9.47 0.92
C GLU A 159 -5.80 8.73 0.14
N LEU A 160 -5.10 7.80 0.80
CA LEU A 160 -4.02 6.99 0.22
C LEU A 160 -4.14 5.53 0.65
N LEU A 161 -4.17 4.63 -0.31
CA LEU A 161 -3.97 3.19 -0.09
C LEU A 161 -2.49 2.81 -0.29
N LEU A 162 -1.95 2.12 0.69
CA LEU A 162 -0.58 1.63 0.73
C LEU A 162 -0.59 0.11 0.59
N PHE A 163 0.08 -0.44 -0.42
CA PHE A 163 0.15 -1.88 -0.69
C PHE A 163 1.59 -2.37 -0.56
N ASP A 164 1.86 -3.21 0.44
CA ASP A 164 3.18 -3.82 0.68
C ASP A 164 3.19 -5.25 0.15
N GLU A 165 3.61 -5.44 -1.10
CA GLU A 165 3.70 -6.73 -1.80
C GLU A 165 2.43 -7.59 -1.66
N PRO A 166 1.26 -7.11 -2.09
CA PRO A 166 -0.03 -7.72 -1.76
C PRO A 166 -0.26 -9.12 -2.34
N THR A 167 0.59 -9.58 -3.26
CA THR A 167 0.47 -10.87 -3.95
C THR A 167 1.57 -11.87 -3.59
N SER A 168 2.65 -11.43 -2.94
CA SER A 168 3.86 -12.25 -2.74
C SER A 168 3.69 -13.47 -1.80
N ALA A 169 2.65 -13.46 -0.96
CA ALA A 169 2.31 -14.57 -0.09
C ALA A 169 1.18 -15.46 -0.64
N LEU A 170 0.79 -15.26 -1.91
CA LEU A 170 -0.31 -15.99 -2.56
C LEU A 170 0.20 -17.10 -3.45
N ASP A 171 -0.58 -18.19 -3.55
CA ASP A 171 -0.43 -19.14 -4.61
C ASP A 171 -0.73 -18.49 -5.96
N PRO A 172 -0.04 -18.86 -7.07
CA PRO A 172 -0.20 -18.22 -8.37
C PRO A 172 -1.64 -18.16 -8.90
N GLU A 173 -2.48 -19.13 -8.53
CA GLU A 173 -3.89 -19.17 -8.94
C GLU A 173 -4.73 -18.01 -8.38
N TRP A 174 -4.33 -17.45 -7.22
CA TRP A 174 -5.07 -16.36 -6.55
C TRP A 174 -4.56 -14.96 -6.85
N VAL A 175 -3.37 -14.82 -7.44
CA VAL A 175 -2.74 -13.54 -7.78
C VAL A 175 -3.64 -12.69 -8.68
N GLY A 176 -4.21 -13.32 -9.73
CA GLY A 176 -5.07 -12.63 -10.70
C GLY A 176 -6.30 -11.96 -10.10
N GLU A 177 -6.92 -12.59 -9.09
CA GLU A 177 -8.11 -12.02 -8.40
C GLU A 177 -7.77 -10.76 -7.61
N VAL A 178 -6.64 -10.76 -6.90
CA VAL A 178 -6.17 -9.61 -6.13
C VAL A 178 -5.77 -8.47 -7.08
N LEU A 179 -5.03 -8.76 -8.14
CA LEU A 179 -4.65 -7.75 -9.14
C LEU A 179 -5.88 -7.16 -9.86
N SER A 180 -6.90 -7.97 -10.16
CA SER A 180 -8.17 -7.50 -10.73
C SER A 180 -8.88 -6.52 -9.79
N LEU A 181 -8.91 -6.80 -8.48
CA LEU A 181 -9.48 -5.88 -7.50
C LEU A 181 -8.68 -4.57 -7.44
N MET A 182 -7.35 -4.63 -7.45
CA MET A 182 -6.49 -3.45 -7.47
C MET A 182 -6.69 -2.61 -8.75
N LYS A 183 -6.87 -3.25 -9.92
CA LYS A 183 -7.23 -2.55 -11.17
C LYS A 183 -8.60 -1.87 -11.07
N LYS A 184 -9.58 -2.50 -10.42
CA LYS A 184 -10.90 -1.88 -10.16
C LYS A 184 -10.76 -0.61 -9.32
N LEU A 185 -9.93 -0.64 -8.27
CA LEU A 185 -9.64 0.55 -7.43
C LEU A 185 -8.93 1.66 -8.22
N ALA A 186 -7.99 1.29 -9.08
CA ALA A 186 -7.32 2.20 -9.99
C ALA A 186 -8.31 2.96 -10.89
N ASN A 187 -9.26 2.25 -11.48
CA ASN A 187 -10.31 2.82 -12.33
C ASN A 187 -11.29 3.71 -11.57
N GLN A 188 -11.35 3.60 -10.24
CA GLN A 188 -12.12 4.47 -9.36
C GLN A 188 -11.34 5.72 -8.90
N HIS A 189 -10.18 5.97 -9.49
CA HIS A 189 -9.28 7.09 -9.15
C HIS A 189 -8.82 7.09 -7.68
N GLN A 190 -8.73 5.90 -7.05
CA GLN A 190 -8.15 5.79 -5.72
C GLN A 190 -6.64 6.07 -5.77
N THR A 191 -6.15 6.99 -4.95
CA THR A 191 -4.71 7.22 -4.83
C THR A 191 -4.02 6.01 -4.21
N MET A 192 -2.99 5.49 -4.86
CA MET A 192 -2.31 4.27 -4.42
C MET A 192 -0.78 4.41 -4.49
N LEU A 193 -0.10 3.91 -3.46
CA LEU A 193 1.34 3.67 -3.47
C LEU A 193 1.56 2.16 -3.28
N VAL A 194 2.12 1.51 -4.27
CA VAL A 194 2.17 0.05 -4.37
C VAL A 194 3.61 -0.42 -4.48
N VAL A 195 4.05 -1.26 -3.56
CA VAL A 195 5.28 -2.06 -3.69
C VAL A 195 4.88 -3.42 -4.24
N THR A 196 5.42 -3.82 -5.39
CA THR A 196 5.08 -5.11 -6.01
C THR A 196 6.20 -5.61 -6.90
N HIS A 197 6.20 -6.93 -7.14
CA HIS A 197 7.00 -7.62 -8.15
C HIS A 197 6.19 -7.97 -9.40
N GLU A 198 4.92 -7.58 -9.47
CA GLU A 198 4.03 -7.80 -10.61
C GLU A 198 4.26 -6.72 -11.68
N MET A 199 5.26 -6.93 -12.54
CA MET A 199 5.67 -5.90 -13.53
C MET A 199 4.60 -5.62 -14.57
N GLN A 200 3.83 -6.66 -14.97
CA GLN A 200 2.73 -6.48 -15.91
C GLN A 200 1.63 -5.59 -15.31
N PHE A 201 1.31 -5.78 -14.02
CA PHE A 201 0.38 -4.88 -13.31
C PHE A 201 0.91 -3.45 -13.28
N ALA A 202 2.21 -3.26 -13.00
CA ALA A 202 2.83 -1.93 -13.01
C ALA A 202 2.72 -1.25 -14.39
N LYS A 203 3.00 -1.99 -15.47
CA LYS A 203 2.85 -1.48 -16.85
C LYS A 203 1.43 -1.04 -17.18
N GLU A 204 0.42 -1.79 -16.71
CA GLU A 204 -0.98 -1.55 -17.09
C GLU A 204 -1.68 -0.46 -16.28
N VAL A 205 -1.31 -0.26 -15.01
CA VAL A 205 -2.10 0.60 -14.11
C VAL A 205 -1.35 1.79 -13.53
N ALA A 206 -0.02 1.76 -13.49
CA ALA A 206 0.74 2.85 -12.88
C ALA A 206 0.65 4.12 -13.74
N ASN A 207 0.45 5.26 -13.08
CA ASN A 207 0.69 6.56 -13.70
C ASN A 207 2.18 6.91 -13.68
N ARG A 208 2.87 6.45 -12.62
CA ARG A 208 4.30 6.63 -12.45
C ARG A 208 4.91 5.39 -11.79
N VAL A 209 6.08 5.00 -12.26
CA VAL A 209 6.89 3.93 -11.68
C VAL A 209 8.15 4.54 -11.08
N ILE A 210 8.51 4.08 -9.89
CA ILE A 210 9.70 4.50 -9.17
C ILE A 210 10.62 3.28 -9.00
N PHE A 211 11.85 3.40 -9.47
CA PHE A 211 12.89 2.40 -9.20
C PHE A 211 13.73 2.82 -8.00
N MET A 212 13.75 1.99 -6.97
CA MET A 212 14.58 2.19 -5.78
C MET A 212 15.78 1.26 -5.76
N ALA A 213 16.95 1.81 -5.48
CA ALA A 213 18.16 1.07 -5.20
C ALA A 213 18.97 1.77 -4.10
N GLU A 214 19.59 0.97 -3.23
CA GLU A 214 20.53 1.45 -2.18
C GLU A 214 19.95 2.57 -1.28
N GLY A 215 18.64 2.53 -1.02
CA GLY A 215 17.97 3.51 -0.17
C GLY A 215 17.59 4.83 -0.84
N ASN A 216 17.71 4.92 -2.17
CA ASN A 216 17.42 6.11 -2.96
C ASN A 216 16.37 5.83 -4.04
N ILE A 217 15.63 6.87 -4.46
CA ILE A 217 14.93 6.88 -5.73
C ILE A 217 15.99 7.15 -6.82
N VAL A 218 16.21 6.16 -7.69
CA VAL A 218 17.24 6.21 -8.71
C VAL A 218 16.70 6.71 -10.03
N GLU A 219 15.52 6.22 -10.41
CA GLU A 219 14.84 6.61 -11.63
C GLU A 219 13.34 6.60 -11.39
N GLN A 220 12.61 7.53 -11.98
CA GLN A 220 11.15 7.58 -11.95
C GLN A 220 10.61 8.17 -13.24
N GLY A 221 9.47 7.67 -13.69
CA GLY A 221 8.85 8.12 -14.92
C GLY A 221 7.54 7.39 -15.21
N SER A 222 7.00 7.58 -16.40
CA SER A 222 5.89 6.78 -16.88
C SER A 222 6.29 5.29 -16.99
N PRO A 223 5.33 4.36 -17.02
CA PRO A 223 5.67 2.96 -17.29
C PRO A 223 6.50 2.79 -18.55
N GLN A 224 6.21 3.55 -19.61
CA GLN A 224 6.97 3.50 -20.86
C GLN A 224 8.43 3.94 -20.67
N ASP A 225 8.67 5.00 -19.90
CA ASP A 225 10.05 5.47 -19.64
C ASP A 225 10.86 4.40 -18.89
N ILE A 226 10.25 3.81 -17.84
CA ILE A 226 10.94 2.87 -16.94
C ILE A 226 11.13 1.49 -17.57
N PHE A 227 10.14 0.96 -18.28
CA PHE A 227 10.19 -0.40 -18.79
C PHE A 227 10.76 -0.51 -20.20
N ASP A 228 10.51 0.49 -21.07
CA ASP A 228 10.91 0.42 -22.46
C ASP A 228 12.17 1.27 -22.76
N ASN A 229 12.41 2.33 -21.96
CA ASN A 229 13.52 3.26 -22.16
C ASN A 229 14.36 3.53 -20.87
N PRO A 230 14.72 2.51 -20.07
CA PRO A 230 15.45 2.70 -18.83
C PRO A 230 16.80 3.39 -19.06
N GLN A 231 17.13 4.39 -18.23
CA GLN A 231 18.39 5.14 -18.36
C GLN A 231 19.48 4.61 -17.43
N ASP A 232 19.14 4.37 -16.14
CA ASP A 232 20.14 3.93 -15.14
C ASP A 232 20.55 2.47 -15.39
N PRO A 233 21.86 2.16 -15.39
CA PRO A 233 22.38 0.81 -15.58
C PRO A 233 21.86 -0.22 -14.55
N ARG A 234 21.57 0.23 -13.31
CA ARG A 234 21.02 -0.63 -12.25
C ARG A 234 19.57 -1.03 -12.58
N LEU A 235 18.77 -0.09 -13.13
CA LEU A 235 17.42 -0.38 -13.59
C LEU A 235 17.43 -1.39 -14.74
N LYS A 236 18.28 -1.18 -15.77
CA LYS A 236 18.45 -2.14 -16.88
C LYS A 236 18.80 -3.53 -16.38
N LYS A 237 19.76 -3.62 -15.46
CA LYS A 237 20.13 -4.91 -14.84
C LYS A 237 18.96 -5.56 -14.09
N PHE A 238 18.20 -4.77 -13.34
CA PHE A 238 17.04 -5.25 -12.59
C PHE A 238 15.95 -5.78 -13.53
N LEU A 239 15.60 -5.05 -14.59
CA LEU A 239 14.60 -5.46 -15.58
C LEU A 239 14.97 -6.76 -16.27
N ASN A 240 16.23 -6.91 -16.70
CA ASN A 240 16.73 -8.16 -17.29
C ASN A 240 16.61 -9.35 -16.31
N GLN A 241 16.86 -9.14 -15.02
CA GLN A 241 16.74 -10.19 -14.01
C GLN A 241 15.31 -10.66 -13.78
N VAL A 242 14.31 -9.78 -13.97
CA VAL A 242 12.89 -10.09 -13.83
C VAL A 242 12.23 -10.49 -15.16
N GLY A 243 13.02 -10.69 -16.23
CA GLY A 243 12.55 -11.20 -17.51
C GLY A 243 11.77 -10.19 -18.36
N ILE A 244 12.08 -8.90 -18.21
CA ILE A 244 11.54 -7.82 -19.05
C ILE A 244 12.66 -7.38 -19.98
N GLU A 245 12.49 -7.70 -21.26
CA GLU A 245 13.35 -7.27 -22.37
C GLU A 245 12.82 -5.97 -22.99
#